data_819425fc95a2dc913454cb7965eed25b
#
_entry.id   819425fc95a2dc913454cb7965eed25b
#
_cell.length_a   1.000
_cell.length_b   1.000
_cell.length_c   1.000
_cell.angle_alpha   90.00
_cell.angle_beta   90.00
_cell.angle_gamma   90.00
#
_symmetry.space_group_name_H-M   'P 1'
#
loop_
_entity.id
_entity.type
_entity.pdbx_description
1 polymer ?
#
loop_
_entity_poly.entity_id
_entity_poly.type
_entity_poly.pdbx_seq_one_letter_code
_entity_poly.pdbx_strand_id
1 'polypeptide(L)'
;MKNKQKLFLTLFSSLVLLSGCGTGVVQNQSGTSNEAESQEDTVTITEDKDGTKTDVTVEVSSGIAKAVQVVDEAVVSVLNMQAGSDLGSYGYLFDFYNIPAPESSEGEGELEEAGSGSGVVYKTEGGDAYVVTNNHVVEGSDAVEVMFINGEKVPAEIVGSDVWTDLSVLKISAEYVTKVAEFGDSNSLVVGEPAIAIGSPLGTEFASSVTSGIISGKGRSVPVDTNGDGIPDWNSTAIQTDAAINPGNSGGALVNIQGQLIGINSMKISTSTVEGMGFAIPSNDVKEIVAELEENGEVIRPYLGIQYQPLSLISEADKQNVLQLPETVTEGVVITSIVPGSPAAEAGLEAYDVIVSYNGEPVTDEVNLRQHIYSTEVNATVDITFYRGQEQETVSVDMEPAGDVLDRSN
;
A
#
# COMPACT_ATOMS: atom_id res chain seq x y z
N MET A 1 44.21 18.72 -48.64
CA MET A 1 45.32 18.97 -47.71
C MET A 1 44.95 18.26 -46.43
N LYS A 2 45.44 17.12 -46.28
CA LYS A 2 46.44 16.45 -45.42
C LYS A 2 46.65 17.19 -44.08
N ASN A 3 46.21 16.57 -42.94
CA ASN A 3 47.14 16.27 -41.87
C ASN A 3 46.60 15.17 -40.94
N LYS A 4 47.42 14.12 -40.85
CA LYS A 4 47.37 13.01 -39.90
C LYS A 4 48.07 13.48 -38.61
N GLN A 5 47.50 13.17 -37.43
CA GLN A 5 48.33 13.06 -36.22
C GLN A 5 47.99 11.79 -35.40
N LYS A 6 49.08 11.24 -34.96
CA LYS A 6 49.34 9.88 -34.54
C LYS A 6 48.93 9.62 -33.09
N LEU A 7 48.47 8.39 -32.90
CA LEU A 7 48.38 7.60 -31.70
C LEU A 7 49.70 7.53 -30.92
N PHE A 8 49.67 7.77 -29.59
CA PHE A 8 50.73 7.37 -28.66
C PHE A 8 50.16 6.52 -27.55
N LEU A 9 50.51 5.24 -27.59
CA LEU A 9 50.27 4.24 -26.59
C LEU A 9 51.44 4.23 -25.62
N THR A 10 51.26 4.48 -24.33
CA THR A 10 52.26 4.26 -23.29
C THR A 10 51.78 3.26 -22.29
N LEU A 11 52.32 2.03 -22.40
CA LEU A 11 52.30 1.01 -21.36
C LEU A 11 53.15 1.48 -20.17
N PHE A 12 52.58 1.47 -18.95
CA PHE A 12 53.38 1.50 -17.73
C PHE A 12 53.18 0.16 -16.99
N SER A 13 54.22 -0.64 -17.03
CA SER A 13 54.39 -1.86 -16.26
C SER A 13 55.00 -1.47 -14.91
N SER A 14 54.33 -1.74 -13.80
CA SER A 14 54.92 -1.63 -12.47
C SER A 14 54.94 -3.00 -11.80
N LEU A 15 56.13 -3.55 -11.74
CA LEU A 15 56.52 -4.75 -11.03
C LEU A 15 56.66 -4.39 -9.54
N VAL A 16 55.93 -5.03 -8.63
CA VAL A 16 56.16 -4.97 -7.18
C VAL A 16 56.55 -6.35 -6.68
N LEU A 17 57.74 -6.42 -6.14
CA LEU A 17 58.36 -7.59 -5.54
C LEU A 17 57.74 -7.91 -4.18
N LEU A 18 57.33 -9.15 -3.98
CA LEU A 18 57.06 -9.73 -2.67
C LEU A 18 58.34 -10.22 -2.04
N SER A 19 58.58 -9.85 -0.79
CA SER A 19 59.47 -10.56 0.12
C SER A 19 58.89 -10.57 1.50
N GLY A 20 58.69 -11.74 2.05
CA GLY A 20 58.23 -11.91 3.45
C GLY A 20 57.95 -13.36 3.75
N CYS A 21 59.00 -14.14 4.13
CA CYS A 21 58.85 -15.49 4.68
C CYS A 21 58.18 -15.48 6.04
N GLY A 22 57.16 -16.34 6.23
CA GLY A 22 56.63 -16.75 7.51
C GLY A 22 56.21 -18.21 7.44
N THR A 23 57.05 -19.09 8.04
CA THR A 23 56.78 -20.54 8.15
C THR A 23 55.73 -20.82 9.21
N GLY A 24 54.55 -21.27 8.82
CA GLY A 24 53.54 -21.81 9.69
C GLY A 24 53.21 -23.27 9.32
N VAL A 25 53.42 -24.16 10.24
CA VAL A 25 53.24 -25.63 10.14
C VAL A 25 51.75 -25.93 10.01
N VAL A 26 51.37 -26.60 8.92
CA VAL A 26 50.02 -27.17 8.76
C VAL A 26 50.02 -28.54 9.44
N GLN A 27 49.25 -28.71 10.51
CA GLN A 27 48.83 -30.02 11.02
C GLN A 27 47.47 -30.38 10.46
N ASN A 28 47.47 -31.41 9.64
CA ASN A 28 46.30 -32.03 9.07
C ASN A 28 45.65 -32.95 10.11
N GLN A 29 44.43 -32.68 10.57
CA GLN A 29 43.60 -33.68 11.26
C GLN A 29 42.30 -33.83 10.48
N SER A 30 42.12 -34.99 9.93
CA SER A 30 40.89 -35.51 9.33
C SER A 30 39.87 -35.79 10.41
N GLY A 31 38.71 -35.16 10.34
CA GLY A 31 37.54 -35.46 11.15
C GLY A 31 36.29 -34.97 10.42
N THR A 32 35.52 -35.92 9.91
CA THR A 32 34.21 -35.73 9.24
C THR A 32 33.17 -35.23 10.24
N SER A 33 32.60 -34.09 9.99
CA SER A 33 31.18 -33.78 10.28
C SER A 33 30.74 -32.60 9.44
N ASN A 34 29.76 -32.83 8.55
CA ASN A 34 29.04 -31.79 7.79
C ASN A 34 28.15 -31.02 8.78
N GLU A 35 28.56 -29.84 9.15
CA GLU A 35 27.70 -28.75 9.58
C GLU A 35 28.13 -27.54 8.76
N ALA A 36 27.19 -27.04 7.95
CA ALA A 36 27.37 -25.79 7.25
C ALA A 36 27.27 -24.65 8.28
N GLU A 37 28.43 -24.24 8.83
CA GLU A 37 28.53 -22.99 9.56
C GLU A 37 28.34 -21.84 8.58
N SER A 38 27.23 -21.13 8.76
CA SER A 38 27.00 -19.82 8.13
C SER A 38 28.11 -18.87 8.60
N GLN A 39 28.93 -18.38 7.68
CA GLN A 39 29.88 -17.30 7.96
C GLN A 39 29.07 -16.06 8.37
N GLU A 40 29.14 -15.71 9.64
CA GLU A 40 28.66 -14.44 10.16
C GLU A 40 29.62 -13.33 9.70
N ASP A 41 29.19 -12.46 8.80
CA ASP A 41 29.93 -11.26 8.45
C ASP A 41 29.81 -10.24 9.60
N THR A 42 30.73 -10.35 10.55
CA THR A 42 30.83 -9.44 11.68
C THR A 42 31.77 -8.29 11.33
N VAL A 43 31.24 -7.07 11.21
CA VAL A 43 32.08 -5.86 11.09
C VAL A 43 32.39 -5.34 12.49
N THR A 44 33.60 -5.57 12.97
CA THR A 44 34.09 -5.04 14.25
C THR A 44 34.82 -3.71 14.01
N ILE A 45 34.29 -2.62 14.55
CA ILE A 45 35.00 -1.32 14.56
C ILE A 45 35.63 -1.18 15.94
N THR A 46 36.98 -1.30 16.02
CA THR A 46 37.71 -1.16 17.28
C THR A 46 38.05 0.31 17.59
N GLU A 47 37.84 0.72 18.82
CA GLU A 47 38.24 2.03 19.34
C GLU A 47 39.76 2.14 19.48
N ASP A 48 40.29 3.30 19.10
CA ASP A 48 41.63 3.74 19.47
C ASP A 48 41.55 4.52 20.80
N LYS A 49 42.63 4.49 21.59
CA LYS A 49 42.69 4.92 22.99
C LYS A 49 42.43 6.41 23.27
N ASP A 50 41.86 7.13 22.33
CA ASP A 50 41.59 8.58 22.46
C ASP A 50 40.08 8.90 22.31
N GLY A 51 39.24 8.04 22.85
CA GLY A 51 37.98 8.40 23.51
C GLY A 51 36.82 8.86 22.66
N THR A 52 36.57 8.39 21.40
CA THR A 52 35.30 8.70 20.70
C THR A 52 34.88 7.72 19.61
N LYS A 53 35.17 6.43 19.74
CA LYS A 53 34.57 5.44 18.83
C LYS A 53 33.83 4.38 19.63
N THR A 54 32.55 4.18 19.32
CA THR A 54 31.72 3.13 19.89
C THR A 54 31.86 1.88 19.03
N ASP A 55 32.21 0.74 19.61
CA ASP A 55 32.13 -0.55 18.91
C ASP A 55 30.65 -0.85 18.60
N VAL A 56 30.27 -0.74 17.33
CA VAL A 56 28.96 -1.14 16.85
C VAL A 56 29.14 -2.37 15.98
N THR A 57 28.78 -3.53 16.54
CA THR A 57 28.64 -4.76 15.77
C THR A 57 27.26 -4.75 15.11
N VAL A 58 27.20 -4.62 13.79
CA VAL A 58 25.95 -4.64 13.04
C VAL A 58 25.91 -5.91 12.19
N GLU A 59 25.12 -6.89 12.62
CA GLU A 59 24.80 -8.10 11.85
C GLU A 59 23.57 -7.87 10.94
N VAL A 60 23.59 -6.84 10.11
CA VAL A 60 22.42 -6.43 9.33
C VAL A 60 22.01 -7.48 8.30
N SER A 61 22.93 -8.12 7.61
CA SER A 61 22.64 -9.11 6.57
C SER A 61 22.05 -10.40 7.16
N SER A 62 22.58 -10.90 8.29
CA SER A 62 22.03 -12.07 8.97
C SER A 62 20.67 -11.77 9.60
N GLY A 63 20.45 -10.55 10.08
CA GLY A 63 19.18 -10.09 10.63
C GLY A 63 18.05 -10.07 9.59
N ILE A 64 18.31 -9.50 8.41
CA ILE A 64 17.34 -9.48 7.30
C ILE A 64 16.96 -10.90 6.86
N ALA A 65 17.96 -11.77 6.64
CA ALA A 65 17.69 -13.15 6.25
C ALA A 65 16.87 -13.93 7.30
N LYS A 66 17.14 -13.72 8.59
CA LYS A 66 16.36 -14.31 9.68
C LYS A 66 14.93 -13.77 9.72
N ALA A 67 14.74 -12.46 9.53
CA ALA A 67 13.42 -11.84 9.47
C ALA A 67 12.58 -12.41 8.31
N VAL A 68 13.19 -12.57 7.14
CA VAL A 68 12.53 -13.17 5.98
C VAL A 68 12.11 -14.61 6.28
N GLN A 69 12.99 -15.45 6.84
CA GLN A 69 12.68 -16.84 7.21
C GLN A 69 11.53 -16.98 8.22
N VAL A 70 11.25 -15.94 9.00
CA VAL A 70 10.10 -15.95 9.93
C VAL A 70 8.77 -15.87 9.17
N VAL A 71 8.70 -15.13 8.05
CA VAL A 71 7.45 -14.73 7.43
C VAL A 71 7.27 -15.20 5.97
N ASP A 72 8.33 -15.67 5.31
CA ASP A 72 8.35 -15.99 3.87
C ASP A 72 7.23 -16.92 3.41
N GLU A 73 6.95 -18.00 4.17
CA GLU A 73 5.86 -18.94 3.85
C GLU A 73 4.45 -18.38 4.12
N ALA A 74 4.35 -17.24 4.84
CA ALA A 74 3.08 -16.54 5.03
C ALA A 74 2.80 -15.54 3.90
N VAL A 75 3.79 -15.23 3.04
CA VAL A 75 3.60 -14.38 1.87
C VAL A 75 3.29 -15.23 0.66
N VAL A 76 2.19 -14.96 0.00
CA VAL A 76 1.64 -15.75 -1.11
C VAL A 76 1.46 -14.89 -2.35
N SER A 77 1.37 -15.53 -3.54
CA SER A 77 0.89 -14.86 -4.74
C SER A 77 -0.64 -14.85 -4.74
N VAL A 78 -1.23 -13.76 -5.19
CA VAL A 78 -2.67 -13.62 -5.43
C VAL A 78 -2.88 -13.44 -6.93
N LEU A 79 -3.63 -14.35 -7.54
CA LEU A 79 -3.87 -14.39 -8.97
C LEU A 79 -5.31 -13.94 -9.25
N ASN A 80 -5.45 -12.90 -10.07
CA ASN A 80 -6.72 -12.40 -10.56
C ASN A 80 -7.07 -13.15 -11.84
N MET A 81 -8.14 -13.93 -11.81
CA MET A 81 -8.60 -14.77 -12.92
C MET A 81 -9.83 -14.14 -13.57
N GLN A 82 -9.81 -13.98 -14.90
CA GLN A 82 -10.92 -13.40 -15.66
C GLN A 82 -11.30 -14.27 -16.85
N ALA A 83 -12.58 -14.30 -17.20
CA ALA A 83 -13.08 -15.03 -18.36
C ALA A 83 -12.95 -14.14 -19.61
N GLY A 84 -12.19 -14.63 -20.61
CA GLY A 84 -12.08 -13.98 -21.92
C GLY A 84 -11.54 -12.55 -21.86
N SER A 85 -10.45 -12.36 -21.16
CA SER A 85 -9.88 -11.02 -20.93
C SER A 85 -9.36 -10.38 -22.23
N ASP A 86 -10.09 -9.39 -22.73
CA ASP A 86 -9.38 -8.22 -23.25
C ASP A 86 -8.60 -7.65 -22.07
N LEU A 87 -7.29 -7.54 -22.20
CA LEU A 87 -6.29 -7.06 -21.21
C LEU A 87 -6.61 -5.67 -20.59
N GLY A 88 -7.88 -5.43 -20.20
CA GLY A 88 -8.44 -4.12 -19.96
C GLY A 88 -7.86 -3.36 -18.76
N SER A 89 -7.59 -3.99 -17.63
CA SER A 89 -7.19 -3.23 -16.42
C SER A 89 -5.69 -3.24 -16.15
N TYR A 90 -4.95 -4.23 -16.64
CA TYR A 90 -3.49 -4.30 -16.52
C TYR A 90 -2.75 -3.87 -17.78
N GLY A 91 -3.46 -3.56 -18.87
CA GLY A 91 -2.86 -3.05 -20.10
C GLY A 91 -1.94 -1.86 -19.84
N TYR A 92 -2.30 -0.99 -18.91
CA TYR A 92 -1.48 0.16 -18.54
C TYR A 92 -0.14 -0.25 -17.86
N LEU A 93 -0.07 -1.37 -17.14
CA LEU A 93 1.16 -1.84 -16.52
C LEU A 93 2.13 -2.38 -17.59
N PHE A 94 1.63 -3.11 -18.58
CA PHE A 94 2.43 -3.58 -19.71
C PHE A 94 2.96 -2.41 -20.53
N ASP A 95 2.13 -1.38 -20.78
CA ASP A 95 2.54 -0.14 -21.45
C ASP A 95 3.54 0.67 -20.64
N PHE A 96 3.30 0.82 -19.33
CA PHE A 96 4.17 1.60 -18.45
C PHE A 96 5.58 1.00 -18.30
N TYR A 97 5.68 -0.33 -18.22
CA TYR A 97 6.96 -1.04 -18.10
C TYR A 97 7.52 -1.52 -19.44
N ASN A 98 6.84 -1.22 -20.56
CA ASN A 98 7.23 -1.66 -21.91
C ASN A 98 7.47 -3.18 -21.98
N ILE A 99 6.66 -3.97 -21.25
CA ILE A 99 6.64 -5.42 -21.27
C ILE A 99 5.66 -5.87 -22.34
N PRO A 100 5.98 -6.84 -23.22
CA PRO A 100 5.03 -7.37 -24.18
C PRO A 100 3.82 -7.98 -23.46
N ALA A 101 2.61 -7.51 -23.80
CA ALA A 101 1.39 -8.13 -23.31
C ALA A 101 1.32 -9.61 -23.77
N PRO A 102 0.84 -10.53 -22.94
CA PRO A 102 0.61 -11.91 -23.38
C PRO A 102 -0.38 -11.93 -24.55
N GLU A 103 -0.15 -12.82 -25.50
CA GLU A 103 -1.09 -13.00 -26.63
C GLU A 103 -2.40 -13.58 -26.09
N SER A 104 -3.52 -12.89 -26.31
CA SER A 104 -4.85 -13.34 -25.92
C SER A 104 -5.18 -14.65 -26.63
N SER A 105 -5.48 -15.70 -25.87
CA SER A 105 -6.00 -16.95 -26.41
C SER A 105 -7.51 -16.78 -26.68
N GLU A 106 -7.93 -17.04 -27.92
CA GLU A 106 -9.35 -17.07 -28.29
C GLU A 106 -10.02 -18.35 -27.77
N GLY A 107 -10.33 -18.38 -26.45
CA GLY A 107 -11.06 -19.47 -25.81
C GLY A 107 -12.28 -18.90 -25.07
N GLU A 108 -13.48 -19.07 -25.63
CA GLU A 108 -14.71 -18.70 -24.94
C GLU A 108 -14.87 -19.56 -23.67
N GLY A 109 -14.72 -18.95 -22.48
CA GLY A 109 -15.14 -19.49 -21.20
C GLY A 109 -14.06 -20.13 -20.30
N GLU A 110 -12.79 -20.15 -20.68
CA GLU A 110 -11.71 -20.50 -19.73
C GLU A 110 -11.26 -19.25 -18.95
N LEU A 111 -11.05 -19.44 -17.64
CA LEU A 111 -10.49 -18.38 -16.79
C LEU A 111 -8.98 -18.28 -17.05
N GLU A 112 -8.51 -17.09 -17.38
CA GLU A 112 -7.09 -16.81 -17.59
C GLU A 112 -6.58 -15.83 -16.52
N GLU A 113 -5.29 -15.89 -16.23
CA GLU A 113 -4.63 -14.95 -15.32
C GLU A 113 -4.57 -13.57 -15.98
N ALA A 114 -5.43 -12.64 -15.51
CA ALA A 114 -5.47 -11.26 -15.98
C ALA A 114 -4.49 -10.37 -15.25
N GLY A 115 -4.05 -10.79 -14.06
CA GLY A 115 -3.09 -10.07 -13.25
C GLY A 115 -2.71 -10.81 -11.98
N SER A 116 -1.64 -10.35 -11.35
CA SER A 116 -1.16 -10.94 -10.10
C SER A 116 -0.56 -9.89 -9.16
N GLY A 117 -0.61 -10.20 -7.88
CA GLY A 117 0.02 -9.47 -6.80
C GLY A 117 0.43 -10.40 -5.69
N SER A 118 0.59 -9.85 -4.51
CA SER A 118 0.94 -10.60 -3.31
C SER A 118 -0.18 -10.55 -2.27
N GLY A 119 -0.13 -11.46 -1.31
CA GLY A 119 -0.97 -11.46 -0.13
C GLY A 119 -0.20 -11.95 1.08
N VAL A 120 -0.76 -11.72 2.27
CA VAL A 120 -0.16 -12.14 3.53
C VAL A 120 -1.18 -12.93 4.33
N VAL A 121 -0.87 -14.19 4.64
CA VAL A 121 -1.66 -15.01 5.56
C VAL A 121 -1.47 -14.46 6.97
N TYR A 122 -2.55 -13.93 7.58
CA TYR A 122 -2.47 -13.27 8.89
C TYR A 122 -3.26 -13.97 9.99
N LYS A 123 -4.12 -14.96 9.64
CA LYS A 123 -4.99 -15.64 10.60
C LYS A 123 -5.37 -17.03 10.09
N THR A 124 -5.52 -17.99 11.03
CA THR A 124 -6.20 -19.27 10.78
C THR A 124 -7.25 -19.49 11.86
N GLU A 125 -8.45 -19.87 11.48
CA GLU A 125 -9.58 -20.11 12.39
C GLU A 125 -10.59 -21.09 11.79
N GLY A 126 -11.06 -22.05 12.57
CA GLY A 126 -12.17 -22.93 12.21
C GLY A 126 -11.94 -23.87 11.01
N GLY A 127 -10.71 -24.01 10.51
CA GLY A 127 -10.36 -24.76 9.30
C GLY A 127 -10.14 -23.84 8.08
N ASP A 128 -10.38 -22.56 8.22
CA ASP A 128 -10.13 -21.53 7.22
C ASP A 128 -8.87 -20.75 7.56
N ALA A 129 -8.25 -20.16 6.54
CA ALA A 129 -7.17 -19.20 6.68
C ALA A 129 -7.52 -17.91 5.93
N TYR A 130 -7.06 -16.80 6.47
CA TYR A 130 -7.37 -15.46 5.98
C TYR A 130 -6.10 -14.81 5.44
N VAL A 131 -6.21 -14.25 4.23
CA VAL A 131 -5.14 -13.57 3.52
C VAL A 131 -5.56 -12.13 3.29
N VAL A 132 -4.71 -11.17 3.71
CA VAL A 132 -4.88 -9.77 3.34
C VAL A 132 -4.09 -9.48 2.07
N THR A 133 -4.69 -8.74 1.15
CA THR A 133 -4.06 -8.25 -0.09
C THR A 133 -4.55 -6.84 -0.40
N ASN A 134 -4.08 -6.22 -1.49
CA ASN A 134 -4.67 -4.97 -1.95
C ASN A 134 -5.97 -5.21 -2.75
N ASN A 135 -6.91 -4.28 -2.65
CA ASN A 135 -8.15 -4.31 -3.42
C ASN A 135 -7.88 -4.31 -4.93
N HIS A 136 -6.97 -3.45 -5.41
CA HIS A 136 -6.64 -3.37 -6.84
C HIS A 136 -6.06 -4.67 -7.43
N VAL A 137 -5.56 -5.59 -6.59
CA VAL A 137 -5.07 -6.91 -7.02
C VAL A 137 -6.22 -7.83 -7.40
N VAL A 138 -7.34 -7.75 -6.70
CA VAL A 138 -8.51 -8.64 -6.90
C VAL A 138 -9.69 -7.97 -7.60
N GLU A 139 -9.61 -6.67 -7.82
CA GLU A 139 -10.65 -5.88 -8.47
C GLU A 139 -10.98 -6.43 -9.86
N GLY A 140 -12.29 -6.57 -10.16
CA GLY A 140 -12.78 -7.04 -11.46
C GLY A 140 -12.51 -8.53 -11.74
N SER A 141 -12.05 -9.34 -10.78
CA SER A 141 -11.84 -10.77 -10.97
C SER A 141 -13.15 -11.54 -11.06
N ASP A 142 -13.22 -12.54 -11.95
CA ASP A 142 -14.27 -13.55 -11.97
C ASP A 142 -13.98 -14.68 -10.95
N ALA A 143 -12.69 -14.91 -10.66
CA ALA A 143 -12.22 -15.80 -9.60
C ALA A 143 -10.85 -15.33 -9.09
N VAL A 144 -10.52 -15.74 -7.86
CA VAL A 144 -9.21 -15.49 -7.26
C VAL A 144 -8.57 -16.82 -6.87
N GLU A 145 -7.29 -16.97 -7.17
CA GLU A 145 -6.48 -18.08 -6.69
C GLU A 145 -5.32 -17.55 -5.83
N VAL A 146 -4.99 -18.29 -4.80
CA VAL A 146 -3.79 -18.07 -3.99
C VAL A 146 -2.77 -19.13 -4.36
N MET A 147 -1.54 -18.73 -4.67
CA MET A 147 -0.45 -19.64 -4.97
C MET A 147 0.65 -19.53 -3.92
N PHE A 148 0.99 -20.66 -3.33
CA PHE A 148 2.05 -20.79 -2.33
C PHE A 148 3.43 -20.91 -2.97
N ILE A 149 4.48 -20.73 -2.16
CA ILE A 149 5.89 -20.83 -2.60
C ILE A 149 6.25 -22.18 -3.22
N ASN A 150 5.55 -23.26 -2.86
CA ASN A 150 5.71 -24.59 -3.43
C ASN A 150 5.04 -24.75 -4.80
N GLY A 151 4.35 -23.71 -5.31
CA GLY A 151 3.63 -23.70 -6.58
C GLY A 151 2.21 -24.27 -6.50
N GLU A 152 1.73 -24.63 -5.31
CA GLU A 152 0.36 -25.10 -5.11
C GLU A 152 -0.62 -23.94 -5.20
N LYS A 153 -1.62 -24.08 -6.10
CA LYS A 153 -2.68 -23.10 -6.30
C LYS A 153 -3.97 -23.55 -5.63
N VAL A 154 -4.60 -22.69 -4.90
CA VAL A 154 -5.86 -22.94 -4.22
C VAL A 154 -6.88 -21.84 -4.52
N PRO A 155 -8.16 -22.17 -4.72
CA PRO A 155 -9.20 -21.16 -4.90
C PRO A 155 -9.37 -20.35 -3.62
N ALA A 156 -9.62 -19.05 -3.79
CA ALA A 156 -9.86 -18.11 -2.70
C ALA A 156 -11.23 -17.46 -2.86
N GLU A 157 -11.94 -17.31 -1.74
CA GLU A 157 -13.19 -16.55 -1.64
C GLU A 157 -12.85 -15.12 -1.17
N ILE A 158 -13.35 -14.09 -1.84
CA ILE A 158 -13.26 -12.71 -1.35
C ILE A 158 -14.27 -12.56 -0.22
N VAL A 159 -13.79 -12.34 1.01
CA VAL A 159 -14.63 -12.10 2.20
C VAL A 159 -15.15 -10.68 2.19
N GLY A 160 -14.32 -9.72 1.84
CA GLY A 160 -14.66 -8.32 1.74
C GLY A 160 -13.54 -7.50 1.12
N SER A 161 -13.90 -6.34 0.59
CA SER A 161 -12.99 -5.42 -0.08
C SER A 161 -13.32 -3.97 0.23
N ASP A 162 -12.27 -3.14 0.29
CA ASP A 162 -12.41 -1.71 0.47
C ASP A 162 -11.51 -0.92 -0.49
N VAL A 163 -12.14 -0.20 -1.39
CA VAL A 163 -11.46 0.60 -2.43
C VAL A 163 -10.67 1.77 -1.82
N TRP A 164 -11.18 2.36 -0.73
CA TRP A 164 -10.59 3.57 -0.12
C TRP A 164 -9.28 3.28 0.61
N THR A 165 -9.21 2.18 1.33
CA THR A 165 -7.98 1.73 1.99
C THR A 165 -7.11 0.87 1.10
N ASP A 166 -7.62 0.46 -0.08
CA ASP A 166 -6.97 -0.47 -1.01
C ASP A 166 -6.65 -1.82 -0.35
N LEU A 167 -7.57 -2.34 0.48
CA LEU A 167 -7.43 -3.63 1.15
C LEU A 167 -8.56 -4.60 0.77
N SER A 168 -8.22 -5.88 0.70
CA SER A 168 -9.16 -6.99 0.56
C SER A 168 -8.77 -8.15 1.46
N VAL A 169 -9.76 -8.87 1.96
CA VAL A 169 -9.61 -10.10 2.73
C VAL A 169 -10.06 -11.28 1.88
N LEU A 170 -9.19 -12.26 1.75
CA LEU A 170 -9.46 -13.53 1.08
C LEU A 170 -9.52 -14.65 2.10
N LYS A 171 -10.35 -15.67 1.82
CA LYS A 171 -10.46 -16.88 2.61
C LYS A 171 -10.06 -18.09 1.76
N ILE A 172 -9.22 -18.95 2.34
CA ILE A 172 -8.74 -20.21 1.76
C ILE A 172 -8.83 -21.33 2.79
N SER A 173 -8.65 -22.60 2.38
CA SER A 173 -8.54 -23.71 3.33
C SER A 173 -7.23 -23.62 4.14
N ALA A 174 -7.32 -23.74 5.46
CA ALA A 174 -6.15 -23.72 6.36
C ALA A 174 -5.21 -24.93 6.19
N GLU A 175 -5.65 -26.00 5.50
CA GLU A 175 -4.81 -27.20 5.27
C GLU A 175 -3.54 -26.91 4.45
N TYR A 176 -3.54 -25.83 3.66
CA TYR A 176 -2.41 -25.41 2.84
C TYR A 176 -1.45 -24.46 3.55
N VAL A 177 -1.82 -23.95 4.73
CA VAL A 177 -1.08 -22.91 5.45
C VAL A 177 -0.08 -23.51 6.41
N THR A 178 1.19 -23.17 6.26
CA THR A 178 2.29 -23.59 7.13
C THR A 178 2.67 -22.52 8.14
N LYS A 179 2.52 -21.25 7.76
CA LYS A 179 2.87 -20.08 8.60
C LYS A 179 1.80 -18.99 8.51
N VAL A 180 1.69 -18.23 9.59
CA VAL A 180 0.87 -17.04 9.73
C VAL A 180 1.78 -15.89 10.14
N ALA A 181 1.64 -14.73 9.47
CA ALA A 181 2.42 -13.55 9.81
C ALA A 181 1.94 -12.94 11.14
N GLU A 182 2.87 -12.59 12.00
CA GLU A 182 2.59 -11.87 13.24
C GLU A 182 2.56 -10.36 12.97
N PHE A 183 1.49 -9.68 13.39
CA PHE A 183 1.42 -8.23 13.29
C PHE A 183 2.35 -7.53 14.29
N GLY A 184 3.18 -6.62 13.79
CA GLY A 184 3.90 -5.63 14.58
C GLY A 184 3.02 -4.42 14.90
N ASP A 185 3.56 -3.48 15.67
CA ASP A 185 2.91 -2.21 16.01
C ASP A 185 3.49 -1.07 15.16
N SER A 186 2.74 -0.65 14.13
CA SER A 186 3.16 0.42 13.22
C SER A 186 3.25 1.80 13.89
N ASN A 187 2.60 2.02 15.03
CA ASN A 187 2.68 3.28 15.76
C ASN A 187 4.03 3.43 16.49
N SER A 188 4.67 2.31 16.87
CA SER A 188 5.95 2.30 17.57
C SER A 188 7.17 2.47 16.65
N LEU A 189 6.99 2.42 15.32
CA LEU A 189 8.07 2.52 14.35
C LEU A 189 8.92 3.78 14.51
N VAL A 190 10.23 3.65 14.27
CA VAL A 190 11.19 4.74 14.31
C VAL A 190 11.79 4.95 12.92
N VAL A 191 11.85 6.20 12.46
CA VAL A 191 12.48 6.54 11.19
C VAL A 191 13.96 6.16 11.22
N GLY A 192 14.41 5.42 10.21
CA GLY A 192 15.77 4.92 10.09
C GLY A 192 15.92 3.44 10.48
N GLU A 193 14.91 2.79 11.08
CA GLU A 193 14.99 1.34 11.34
C GLU A 193 14.78 0.51 10.06
N PRO A 194 15.34 -0.73 10.01
CA PRO A 194 15.23 -1.58 8.84
C PRO A 194 13.77 -1.91 8.49
N ALA A 195 13.46 -1.83 7.19
CA ALA A 195 12.21 -2.24 6.59
C ALA A 195 12.47 -3.22 5.46
N ILE A 196 11.76 -4.33 5.44
CA ILE A 196 11.95 -5.42 4.48
C ILE A 196 10.62 -5.62 3.77
N ALA A 197 10.58 -5.34 2.47
CA ALA A 197 9.41 -5.60 1.65
C ALA A 197 9.53 -6.98 1.00
N ILE A 198 8.49 -7.79 1.18
CA ILE A 198 8.42 -9.17 0.66
C ILE A 198 7.17 -9.27 -0.20
N GLY A 199 7.33 -9.84 -1.39
CA GLY A 199 6.23 -10.14 -2.28
C GLY A 199 6.48 -11.43 -3.05
N SER A 200 5.45 -11.90 -3.74
CA SER A 200 5.49 -13.08 -4.57
C SER A 200 4.99 -12.76 -5.98
N PRO A 201 5.72 -11.89 -6.71
CA PRO A 201 5.31 -11.47 -8.04
C PRO A 201 5.48 -12.59 -9.07
N LEU A 202 4.62 -12.62 -10.11
CA LEU A 202 4.81 -13.34 -11.36
C LEU A 202 5.08 -14.86 -11.20
N GLY A 203 4.41 -15.54 -10.27
CA GLY A 203 4.48 -16.97 -10.14
C GLY A 203 5.73 -17.49 -9.41
N THR A 204 5.95 -18.81 -9.48
CA THR A 204 6.99 -19.52 -8.71
C THR A 204 8.42 -19.08 -9.02
N GLU A 205 8.69 -18.53 -10.21
CA GLU A 205 10.03 -18.09 -10.61
C GLU A 205 10.53 -16.89 -9.79
N PHE A 206 9.61 -16.07 -9.25
CA PHE A 206 9.91 -14.87 -8.48
C PHE A 206 9.26 -14.87 -7.09
N ALA A 207 8.74 -16.02 -6.65
CA ALA A 207 8.15 -16.18 -5.33
C ALA A 207 9.15 -15.73 -4.26
N SER A 208 8.64 -15.06 -3.21
CA SER A 208 9.44 -14.50 -2.10
C SER A 208 10.52 -13.51 -2.55
N SER A 209 10.23 -12.67 -3.54
CA SER A 209 11.11 -11.54 -3.87
C SER A 209 11.22 -10.59 -2.70
N VAL A 210 12.46 -10.28 -2.31
CA VAL A 210 12.76 -9.45 -1.14
C VAL A 210 13.51 -8.21 -1.55
N THR A 211 13.04 -7.06 -1.08
CA THR A 211 13.80 -5.80 -1.12
C THR A 211 13.95 -5.28 0.31
N SER A 212 15.00 -4.54 0.59
CA SER A 212 15.25 -4.00 1.92
C SER A 212 15.67 -2.55 1.85
N GLY A 213 15.26 -1.80 2.84
CA GLY A 213 15.55 -0.41 3.06
C GLY A 213 15.34 -0.03 4.51
N ILE A 214 14.86 1.18 4.74
CA ILE A 214 14.54 1.72 6.06
C ILE A 214 13.12 2.31 6.07
N ILE A 215 12.60 2.55 7.25
CA ILE A 215 11.46 3.44 7.45
C ILE A 215 11.92 4.87 7.19
N SER A 216 11.54 5.43 6.04
CA SER A 216 11.87 6.80 5.63
C SER A 216 10.93 7.85 6.22
N GLY A 217 9.72 7.43 6.62
CA GLY A 217 8.72 8.27 7.27
C GLY A 217 7.53 7.46 7.76
N LYS A 218 6.76 8.03 8.69
CA LYS A 218 5.51 7.46 9.17
C LYS A 218 4.42 8.51 9.23
N GLY A 219 3.16 8.10 9.17
CA GLY A 219 2.02 9.02 9.18
C GLY A 219 2.05 10.00 7.99
N ARG A 220 2.52 9.53 6.82
CA ARG A 220 2.51 10.34 5.60
C ARG A 220 1.09 10.39 5.05
N SER A 221 0.56 11.59 4.85
CA SER A 221 -0.67 11.77 4.07
C SER A 221 -0.28 11.75 2.59
N VAL A 222 -0.74 10.74 1.87
CA VAL A 222 -0.42 10.52 0.45
C VAL A 222 -1.70 10.56 -0.35
N PRO A 223 -1.80 11.42 -1.38
CA PRO A 223 -2.97 11.48 -2.23
C PRO A 223 -3.11 10.19 -3.05
N VAL A 224 -4.33 9.66 -3.10
CA VAL A 224 -4.69 8.43 -3.83
C VAL A 224 -5.79 8.77 -4.82
N ASP A 225 -5.57 8.40 -6.07
CA ASP A 225 -6.56 8.39 -7.14
C ASP A 225 -7.16 6.98 -7.20
N THR A 226 -8.43 6.86 -6.81
CA THR A 226 -9.10 5.55 -6.72
C THR A 226 -9.73 5.12 -8.04
N ASN A 227 -10.02 6.06 -8.93
CA ASN A 227 -10.74 5.83 -10.17
C ASN A 227 -9.86 5.97 -11.45
N GLY A 228 -8.61 6.43 -11.30
CA GLY A 228 -7.63 6.53 -12.41
C GLY A 228 -7.82 7.77 -13.30
N ASP A 229 -8.54 8.81 -12.85
CA ASP A 229 -8.79 10.03 -13.64
C ASP A 229 -7.66 11.09 -13.50
N GLY A 230 -6.65 10.81 -12.66
CA GLY A 230 -5.51 11.69 -12.41
C GLY A 230 -5.76 12.76 -11.35
N ILE A 231 -6.93 12.75 -10.71
CA ILE A 231 -7.29 13.65 -9.61
C ILE A 231 -7.36 12.82 -8.32
N PRO A 232 -6.69 13.22 -7.24
CA PRO A 232 -6.79 12.49 -5.99
C PRO A 232 -8.22 12.52 -5.42
N ASP A 233 -8.74 11.34 -5.12
CA ASP A 233 -10.04 11.17 -4.44
C ASP A 233 -9.91 11.12 -2.92
N TRP A 234 -8.73 10.71 -2.43
CA TRP A 234 -8.50 10.37 -1.05
C TRP A 234 -7.07 10.71 -0.61
N ASN A 235 -6.85 10.88 0.69
CA ASN A 235 -5.52 10.88 1.29
C ASN A 235 -5.38 9.68 2.21
N SER A 236 -4.48 8.76 1.88
CA SER A 236 -4.17 7.61 2.71
C SER A 236 -3.04 7.94 3.69
N THR A 237 -3.14 7.45 4.92
CA THR A 237 -2.01 7.44 5.85
C THR A 237 -1.08 6.30 5.51
N ALA A 238 0.21 6.59 5.33
CA ALA A 238 1.17 5.59 4.88
C ALA A 238 2.49 5.60 5.66
N ILE A 239 3.13 4.43 5.71
CA ILE A 239 4.55 4.28 6.02
C ILE A 239 5.31 4.51 4.73
N GLN A 240 6.32 5.40 4.77
CA GLN A 240 7.26 5.59 3.67
C GLN A 240 8.51 4.76 3.90
N THR A 241 8.98 4.09 2.84
CA THR A 241 10.23 3.30 2.83
C THR A 241 11.00 3.54 1.54
N ASP A 242 12.32 3.34 1.57
CA ASP A 242 13.17 3.27 0.39
C ASP A 242 13.43 1.82 -0.07
N ALA A 243 12.87 0.82 0.63
CA ALA A 243 12.74 -0.53 0.09
C ALA A 243 11.94 -0.46 -1.21
N ALA A 244 12.43 -1.09 -2.28
CA ALA A 244 11.79 -0.99 -3.58
C ALA A 244 10.40 -1.65 -3.57
N ILE A 245 9.36 -0.85 -3.79
CA ILE A 245 7.99 -1.30 -4.00
C ILE A 245 7.72 -1.24 -5.51
N ASN A 246 7.47 -2.40 -6.10
CA ASN A 246 7.32 -2.59 -7.53
C ASN A 246 6.08 -3.45 -7.83
N PRO A 247 5.59 -3.49 -9.09
CA PRO A 247 4.54 -4.42 -9.49
C PRO A 247 4.84 -5.85 -9.04
N GLY A 248 3.86 -6.47 -8.42
CA GLY A 248 3.94 -7.82 -7.89
C GLY A 248 4.23 -7.90 -6.39
N ASN A 249 4.87 -6.93 -5.73
CA ASN A 249 4.91 -6.93 -4.27
C ASN A 249 3.77 -6.14 -3.59
N SER A 250 2.88 -5.50 -4.38
CA SER A 250 1.61 -4.95 -3.89
C SER A 250 0.76 -6.04 -3.23
N GLY A 251 0.21 -5.74 -2.06
CA GLY A 251 -0.51 -6.69 -1.20
C GLY A 251 0.41 -7.58 -0.35
N GLY A 252 1.72 -7.56 -0.60
CA GLY A 252 2.73 -8.27 0.17
C GLY A 252 3.12 -7.55 1.46
N ALA A 253 4.01 -8.18 2.22
CA ALA A 253 4.40 -7.74 3.54
C ALA A 253 5.48 -6.65 3.50
N LEU A 254 5.31 -5.61 4.33
CA LEU A 254 6.41 -4.83 4.86
C LEU A 254 6.67 -5.32 6.30
N VAL A 255 7.88 -5.80 6.60
CA VAL A 255 8.21 -6.35 7.92
C VAL A 255 9.40 -5.65 8.56
N ASN A 256 9.44 -5.70 9.90
CA ASN A 256 10.58 -5.23 10.68
C ASN A 256 11.69 -6.31 10.74
N ILE A 257 12.78 -5.99 11.44
CA ILE A 257 13.93 -6.90 11.59
C ILE A 257 13.62 -8.16 12.44
N GLN A 258 12.50 -8.19 13.15
CA GLN A 258 11.98 -9.35 13.88
C GLN A 258 11.11 -10.25 12.99
N GLY A 259 10.79 -9.83 11.74
CA GLY A 259 9.88 -10.55 10.85
C GLY A 259 8.40 -10.27 11.11
N GLN A 260 8.07 -9.25 11.92
CA GLN A 260 6.69 -8.87 12.19
C GLN A 260 6.16 -7.95 11.10
N LEU A 261 4.90 -8.15 10.71
CA LEU A 261 4.19 -7.37 9.70
C LEU A 261 3.90 -5.96 10.22
N ILE A 262 4.58 -4.95 9.68
CA ILE A 262 4.42 -3.55 10.04
C ILE A 262 3.58 -2.76 9.01
N GLY A 263 3.33 -3.35 7.84
CA GLY A 263 2.44 -2.77 6.83
C GLY A 263 2.20 -3.69 5.65
N ILE A 264 1.24 -3.32 4.80
CA ILE A 264 0.97 -3.96 3.51
C ILE A 264 1.47 -3.03 2.40
N ASN A 265 2.36 -3.54 1.55
CA ASN A 265 2.92 -2.79 0.44
C ASN A 265 1.81 -2.39 -0.54
N SER A 266 1.76 -1.13 -1.00
CA SER A 266 0.80 -0.69 -2.01
C SER A 266 1.47 0.21 -3.05
N MET A 267 1.31 -0.13 -4.32
CA MET A 267 1.73 0.72 -5.43
C MET A 267 0.72 1.82 -5.75
N LYS A 268 -0.56 1.64 -5.44
CA LYS A 268 -1.61 2.65 -5.69
C LYS A 268 -1.36 3.93 -4.90
N ILE A 269 -0.72 3.82 -3.73
CA ILE A 269 -0.29 4.94 -2.89
C ILE A 269 1.01 5.57 -3.42
N SER A 270 1.71 4.91 -4.35
CA SER A 270 3.02 5.35 -4.84
C SER A 270 2.88 6.46 -5.89
N THR A 271 3.56 7.59 -5.69
CA THR A 271 3.73 8.57 -6.76
C THR A 271 4.79 8.04 -7.74
N SER A 272 4.37 7.54 -8.87
CA SER A 272 5.13 6.79 -9.89
C SER A 272 6.36 7.51 -10.49
N THR A 273 6.70 8.70 -10.04
CA THR A 273 7.74 9.55 -10.66
C THR A 273 9.04 9.68 -9.87
N VAL A 274 9.12 9.16 -8.64
CA VAL A 274 10.29 9.33 -7.78
C VAL A 274 10.81 7.98 -7.32
N GLU A 275 11.98 7.59 -7.84
CA GLU A 275 12.69 6.39 -7.37
C GLU A 275 13.07 6.50 -5.89
N GLY A 276 12.97 5.38 -5.14
CA GLY A 276 13.32 5.32 -3.72
C GLY A 276 12.24 5.86 -2.78
N MET A 277 11.00 6.03 -3.26
CA MET A 277 9.83 6.35 -2.44
C MET A 277 8.77 5.26 -2.60
N GLY A 278 8.81 4.26 -1.72
CA GLY A 278 7.78 3.25 -1.58
C GLY A 278 6.84 3.56 -0.40
N PHE A 279 5.63 3.02 -0.45
CA PHE A 279 4.63 3.20 0.60
C PHE A 279 3.97 1.88 0.99
N ALA A 280 3.57 1.82 2.26
CA ALA A 280 2.80 0.71 2.79
C ALA A 280 1.69 1.21 3.72
N ILE A 281 0.57 0.51 3.71
CA ILE A 281 -0.56 0.73 4.62
C ILE A 281 -0.14 0.25 6.01
N PRO A 282 -0.23 1.08 7.07
CA PRO A 282 0.23 0.72 8.42
C PRO A 282 -0.48 -0.51 8.99
N SER A 283 0.25 -1.39 9.66
CA SER A 283 -0.30 -2.64 10.21
C SER A 283 -1.43 -2.46 11.22
N ASN A 284 -1.44 -1.35 11.99
CA ASN A 284 -2.52 -1.08 12.91
C ASN A 284 -3.82 -0.75 12.17
N ASP A 285 -3.72 0.06 11.09
CA ASP A 285 -4.87 0.36 10.23
C ASP A 285 -5.35 -0.92 9.52
N VAL A 286 -4.41 -1.76 9.03
CA VAL A 286 -4.74 -3.07 8.44
C VAL A 286 -5.54 -3.94 9.40
N LYS A 287 -5.15 -4.02 10.69
CA LYS A 287 -5.86 -4.82 11.70
C LYS A 287 -7.30 -4.39 11.88
N GLU A 288 -7.55 -3.08 11.92
CA GLU A 288 -8.89 -2.53 12.08
C GLU A 288 -9.75 -2.83 10.85
N ILE A 289 -9.22 -2.57 9.65
CA ILE A 289 -9.93 -2.78 8.39
C ILE A 289 -10.23 -4.26 8.14
N VAL A 290 -9.27 -5.18 8.32
CA VAL A 290 -9.52 -6.61 8.07
C VAL A 290 -10.55 -7.18 9.04
N ALA A 291 -10.63 -6.68 10.29
CA ALA A 291 -11.66 -7.09 11.25
C ALA A 291 -13.05 -6.69 10.77
N GLU A 292 -13.23 -5.47 10.26
CA GLU A 292 -14.50 -5.02 9.70
C GLU A 292 -14.87 -5.80 8.43
N LEU A 293 -13.90 -6.04 7.53
CA LEU A 293 -14.13 -6.82 6.32
C LEU A 293 -14.52 -8.28 6.63
N GLU A 294 -13.92 -8.88 7.68
CA GLU A 294 -14.32 -10.23 8.13
C GLU A 294 -15.73 -10.26 8.71
N GLU A 295 -16.12 -9.22 9.46
CA GLU A 295 -17.42 -9.18 10.16
C GLU A 295 -18.56 -8.78 9.23
N ASN A 296 -18.35 -7.76 8.37
CA ASN A 296 -19.42 -7.10 7.62
C ASN A 296 -19.31 -7.32 6.10
N GLY A 297 -18.16 -7.80 5.59
CA GLY A 297 -17.87 -7.88 4.15
C GLY A 297 -17.45 -6.54 3.53
N GLU A 298 -17.62 -5.45 4.26
CA GLU A 298 -17.29 -4.08 3.86
C GLU A 298 -16.88 -3.23 5.06
N VAL A 299 -16.22 -2.10 4.82
CA VAL A 299 -15.92 -1.11 5.86
C VAL A 299 -17.10 -0.16 5.98
N ILE A 300 -17.74 -0.19 7.15
CA ILE A 300 -18.93 0.63 7.43
C ILE A 300 -18.48 2.08 7.68
N ARG A 301 -18.86 2.99 6.77
CA ARG A 301 -18.53 4.41 6.86
C ARG A 301 -19.75 5.28 7.11
N PRO A 302 -19.60 6.36 7.86
CA PRO A 302 -20.66 7.34 8.00
C PRO A 302 -20.98 7.98 6.66
N TYR A 303 -22.26 8.25 6.43
CA TYR A 303 -22.80 8.74 5.18
C TYR A 303 -23.56 10.04 5.38
N LEU A 304 -23.28 11.03 4.54
CA LEU A 304 -23.95 12.33 4.55
C LEU A 304 -25.09 12.41 3.51
N GLY A 305 -24.91 11.74 2.38
CA GLY A 305 -25.92 11.68 1.33
C GLY A 305 -25.97 12.89 0.42
N ILE A 306 -24.83 13.42 0.03
CA ILE A 306 -24.69 14.53 -0.90
C ILE A 306 -23.82 14.15 -2.10
N GLN A 307 -24.12 14.75 -3.26
CA GLN A 307 -23.14 14.92 -4.33
C GLN A 307 -22.59 16.35 -4.26
N TYR A 308 -21.31 16.52 -4.50
CA TYR A 308 -20.65 17.80 -4.27
C TYR A 308 -19.48 18.00 -5.24
N GLN A 309 -19.02 19.25 -5.33
CA GLN A 309 -17.82 19.60 -6.07
C GLN A 309 -17.06 20.73 -5.34
N PRO A 310 -15.73 20.83 -5.50
CA PRO A 310 -14.97 21.89 -4.84
C PRO A 310 -15.35 23.26 -5.36
N LEU A 311 -15.41 24.25 -4.45
CA LEU A 311 -15.74 25.64 -4.81
C LEU A 311 -14.71 26.24 -5.80
N SER A 312 -13.48 25.71 -5.82
CA SER A 312 -12.42 26.13 -6.72
C SER A 312 -12.73 25.88 -8.20
N LEU A 313 -13.59 24.92 -8.51
CA LEU A 313 -14.05 24.60 -9.89
C LEU A 313 -15.23 25.47 -10.34
N ILE A 314 -15.84 26.24 -9.44
CA ILE A 314 -16.95 27.12 -9.76
C ILE A 314 -16.42 28.45 -10.31
N SER A 315 -16.96 28.91 -11.43
CA SER A 315 -16.58 30.20 -12.02
C SER A 315 -16.93 31.36 -11.06
N GLU A 316 -16.14 32.44 -11.06
CA GLU A 316 -16.43 33.63 -10.24
C GLU A 316 -17.80 34.23 -10.57
N ALA A 317 -18.24 34.12 -11.85
CA ALA A 317 -19.56 34.54 -12.25
C ALA A 317 -20.68 33.73 -11.59
N ASP A 318 -20.50 32.42 -11.48
CA ASP A 318 -21.50 31.54 -10.85
C ASP A 318 -21.48 31.67 -9.33
N LYS A 319 -20.31 31.86 -8.71
CA LYS A 319 -20.21 32.17 -7.27
C LYS A 319 -21.04 33.40 -6.90
N GLN A 320 -21.02 34.45 -7.78
CA GLN A 320 -21.74 35.69 -7.54
C GLN A 320 -23.21 35.62 -7.97
N ASN A 321 -23.52 35.04 -9.12
CA ASN A 321 -24.85 35.12 -9.73
C ASN A 321 -25.75 33.94 -9.38
N VAL A 322 -25.17 32.74 -9.16
CA VAL A 322 -25.93 31.53 -8.84
C VAL A 322 -25.87 31.28 -7.33
N LEU A 323 -24.67 31.16 -6.77
CA LEU A 323 -24.46 30.85 -5.36
C LEU A 323 -24.63 32.09 -4.46
N GLN A 324 -24.51 33.29 -5.02
CA GLN A 324 -24.63 34.60 -4.33
C GLN A 324 -23.73 34.71 -3.07
N LEU A 325 -22.53 34.10 -3.14
CA LEU A 325 -21.61 34.01 -2.00
C LEU A 325 -20.98 35.37 -1.67
N PRO A 326 -20.65 35.62 -0.38
CA PRO A 326 -19.75 36.70 0.01
C PRO A 326 -18.38 36.52 -0.66
N GLU A 327 -17.73 37.62 -1.09
CA GLU A 327 -16.38 37.59 -1.70
C GLU A 327 -15.30 37.00 -0.75
N THR A 328 -15.58 36.94 0.54
CA THR A 328 -14.69 36.36 1.57
C THR A 328 -14.68 34.85 1.58
N VAL A 329 -15.65 34.19 0.95
CA VAL A 329 -15.75 32.71 0.88
C VAL A 329 -15.00 32.25 -0.37
N THR A 330 -13.79 31.77 -0.18
CA THR A 330 -12.87 31.36 -1.27
C THR A 330 -12.64 29.86 -1.33
N GLU A 331 -12.94 29.14 -0.26
CA GLU A 331 -12.75 27.69 -0.08
C GLU A 331 -14.05 27.04 0.38
N GLY A 332 -14.17 25.75 0.17
CA GLY A 332 -15.34 24.96 0.54
C GLY A 332 -15.81 24.02 -0.56
N VAL A 333 -16.95 23.41 -0.32
CA VAL A 333 -17.55 22.38 -1.19
C VAL A 333 -19.00 22.74 -1.46
N VAL A 334 -19.38 22.81 -2.75
CA VAL A 334 -20.73 23.10 -3.20
C VAL A 334 -21.55 21.81 -3.31
N ILE A 335 -22.67 21.73 -2.63
CA ILE A 335 -23.64 20.63 -2.80
C ILE A 335 -24.29 20.75 -4.17
N THR A 336 -24.15 19.74 -5.02
CA THR A 336 -24.78 19.69 -6.35
C THR A 336 -26.11 18.95 -6.32
N SER A 337 -26.25 17.93 -5.48
CA SER A 337 -27.51 17.21 -5.24
C SER A 337 -27.52 16.55 -3.86
N ILE A 338 -28.71 16.24 -3.38
CA ILE A 338 -28.92 15.56 -2.10
C ILE A 338 -29.76 14.31 -2.34
N VAL A 339 -29.39 13.21 -1.71
CA VAL A 339 -30.15 11.96 -1.73
C VAL A 339 -31.37 12.13 -0.83
N PRO A 340 -32.60 11.90 -1.34
CA PRO A 340 -33.80 11.99 -0.51
C PRO A 340 -33.76 11.01 0.66
N GLY A 341 -34.12 11.48 1.86
CA GLY A 341 -34.11 10.68 3.09
C GLY A 341 -32.71 10.43 3.67
N SER A 342 -31.68 11.11 3.16
CA SER A 342 -30.33 11.07 3.73
C SER A 342 -30.19 11.98 4.94
N PRO A 343 -29.15 11.78 5.77
CA PRO A 343 -28.82 12.68 6.88
C PRO A 343 -28.78 14.16 6.51
N ALA A 344 -28.18 14.48 5.35
CA ALA A 344 -28.17 15.87 4.83
C ALA A 344 -29.55 16.42 4.54
N ALA A 345 -30.43 15.59 3.90
CA ALA A 345 -31.80 15.98 3.60
C ALA A 345 -32.62 16.21 4.88
N GLU A 346 -32.49 15.33 5.88
CA GLU A 346 -33.18 15.43 7.15
C GLU A 346 -32.72 16.64 7.97
N ALA A 347 -31.46 16.99 7.88
CA ALA A 347 -30.88 18.17 8.52
C ALA A 347 -31.26 19.49 7.79
N GLY A 348 -31.86 19.43 6.60
CA GLY A 348 -32.32 20.61 5.86
C GLY A 348 -31.24 21.27 5.02
N LEU A 349 -30.17 20.56 4.66
CA LEU A 349 -29.24 20.99 3.62
C LEU A 349 -29.93 20.95 2.27
N GLU A 350 -29.53 21.82 1.35
CA GLU A 350 -30.12 21.96 0.01
C GLU A 350 -29.04 22.02 -1.07
N ALA A 351 -29.41 21.74 -2.32
CA ALA A 351 -28.51 21.96 -3.44
C ALA A 351 -28.13 23.45 -3.53
N TYR A 352 -26.87 23.71 -3.86
CA TYR A 352 -26.22 25.02 -3.88
C TYR A 352 -25.80 25.58 -2.51
N ASP A 353 -26.02 24.89 -1.41
CA ASP A 353 -25.33 25.18 -0.16
C ASP A 353 -23.83 24.98 -0.33
N VAL A 354 -23.01 25.81 0.31
CA VAL A 354 -21.55 25.74 0.26
C VAL A 354 -21.04 25.42 1.66
N ILE A 355 -20.63 24.17 1.86
CA ILE A 355 -20.07 23.71 3.15
C ILE A 355 -18.68 24.32 3.33
N VAL A 356 -18.46 24.98 4.46
CA VAL A 356 -17.20 25.66 4.81
C VAL A 356 -16.58 25.18 6.11
N SER A 357 -17.35 24.43 6.95
CA SER A 357 -16.83 23.87 8.19
C SER A 357 -17.59 22.61 8.57
N TYR A 358 -16.87 21.67 9.19
CA TYR A 358 -17.36 20.42 9.73
C TYR A 358 -16.85 20.27 11.17
N ASN A 359 -17.74 20.19 12.14
CA ASN A 359 -17.43 20.22 13.59
C ASN A 359 -16.48 21.36 14.00
N GLY A 360 -16.62 22.53 13.36
CA GLY A 360 -15.78 23.70 13.63
C GLY A 360 -14.43 23.70 12.91
N GLU A 361 -14.03 22.61 12.28
CA GLU A 361 -12.82 22.54 11.46
C GLU A 361 -13.13 23.03 10.03
N PRO A 362 -12.25 23.82 9.40
CA PRO A 362 -12.46 24.32 8.04
C PRO A 362 -12.57 23.20 7.01
N VAL A 363 -13.49 23.34 6.07
CA VAL A 363 -13.59 22.51 4.85
C VAL A 363 -12.99 23.30 3.70
N THR A 364 -11.86 22.86 3.16
CA THR A 364 -11.12 23.54 2.09
C THR A 364 -11.46 23.01 0.70
N ASP A 365 -11.68 21.70 0.58
CA ASP A 365 -11.93 20.98 -0.66
C ASP A 365 -12.69 19.67 -0.41
N GLU A 366 -12.97 18.91 -1.49
CA GLU A 366 -13.71 17.65 -1.44
C GLU A 366 -12.98 16.54 -0.69
N VAL A 367 -11.64 16.47 -0.80
CA VAL A 367 -10.85 15.45 -0.12
C VAL A 367 -10.87 15.68 1.39
N ASN A 368 -10.75 16.95 1.78
CA ASN A 368 -10.82 17.36 3.19
C ASN A 368 -12.21 17.09 3.80
N LEU A 369 -13.30 17.42 3.09
CA LEU A 369 -14.65 17.08 3.56
C LEU A 369 -14.82 15.57 3.74
N ARG A 370 -14.37 14.76 2.77
CA ARG A 370 -14.46 13.30 2.83
C ARG A 370 -13.67 12.73 4.01
N GLN A 371 -12.47 13.27 4.29
CA GLN A 371 -11.69 12.88 5.45
C GLN A 371 -12.42 13.17 6.77
N HIS A 372 -13.05 14.35 6.90
CA HIS A 372 -13.85 14.68 8.07
C HIS A 372 -15.03 13.71 8.24
N ILE A 373 -15.76 13.41 7.15
CA ILE A 373 -16.87 12.46 7.19
C ILE A 373 -16.37 11.09 7.65
N TYR A 374 -15.35 10.54 7.03
CA TYR A 374 -14.89 9.16 7.29
C TYR A 374 -14.13 9.00 8.61
N SER A 375 -13.62 10.09 9.21
CA SER A 375 -13.07 10.07 10.56
C SER A 375 -14.12 10.21 11.68
N THR A 376 -15.38 10.38 11.29
CA THR A 376 -16.50 10.48 12.23
C THR A 376 -17.02 9.08 12.58
N GLU A 377 -17.37 8.86 13.83
CA GLU A 377 -18.03 7.62 14.24
C GLU A 377 -19.43 7.51 13.62
N VAL A 378 -19.82 6.31 13.20
CA VAL A 378 -21.19 6.04 12.74
C VAL A 378 -22.17 6.34 13.87
N ASN A 379 -23.33 6.94 13.55
CA ASN A 379 -24.33 7.44 14.49
C ASN A 379 -23.89 8.62 15.37
N ALA A 380 -22.75 9.26 15.07
CA ALA A 380 -22.40 10.50 15.73
C ALA A 380 -23.20 11.69 15.14
N THR A 381 -23.50 12.69 15.98
CA THR A 381 -24.03 13.97 15.52
C THR A 381 -22.88 14.93 15.22
N VAL A 382 -22.90 15.59 14.06
CA VAL A 382 -21.90 16.54 13.61
C VAL A 382 -22.52 17.88 13.28
N ASP A 383 -21.77 18.96 13.51
CA ASP A 383 -22.20 20.31 13.11
C ASP A 383 -21.59 20.68 11.76
N ILE A 384 -22.45 20.98 10.78
CA ILE A 384 -22.05 21.43 9.45
C ILE A 384 -22.40 22.91 9.30
N THR A 385 -21.38 23.74 9.05
CA THR A 385 -21.53 25.14 8.77
C THR A 385 -21.43 25.38 7.26
N PHE A 386 -22.40 26.07 6.69
CA PHE A 386 -22.48 26.31 5.26
C PHE A 386 -23.01 27.72 4.97
N TYR A 387 -22.84 28.14 3.73
CA TYR A 387 -23.48 29.34 3.19
C TYR A 387 -24.63 28.96 2.28
N ARG A 388 -25.81 29.59 2.52
CA ARG A 388 -26.95 29.61 1.60
C ARG A 388 -27.12 31.03 1.10
N GLY A 389 -26.62 31.30 -0.09
CA GLY A 389 -26.47 32.67 -0.57
C GLY A 389 -25.47 33.46 0.28
N GLN A 390 -25.91 34.58 0.84
CA GLN A 390 -25.08 35.43 1.72
C GLN A 390 -25.15 35.06 3.20
N GLU A 391 -26.07 34.18 3.58
CA GLU A 391 -26.31 33.83 4.97
C GLU A 391 -25.47 32.59 5.35
N GLN A 392 -24.78 32.70 6.49
CA GLN A 392 -24.06 31.57 7.07
C GLN A 392 -24.97 30.89 8.09
N GLU A 393 -25.15 29.60 7.94
CA GLU A 393 -25.96 28.78 8.82
C GLU A 393 -25.15 27.58 9.35
N THR A 394 -25.59 26.99 10.45
CA THR A 394 -25.06 25.73 10.99
C THR A 394 -26.22 24.82 11.31
N VAL A 395 -26.11 23.57 10.88
CA VAL A 395 -27.07 22.50 11.21
C VAL A 395 -26.35 21.32 11.83
N SER A 396 -27.05 20.66 12.76
CA SER A 396 -26.58 19.39 13.32
C SER A 396 -27.12 18.25 12.47
N VAL A 397 -26.24 17.33 12.10
CA VAL A 397 -26.52 16.17 11.23
C VAL A 397 -26.20 14.90 12.00
N ASP A 398 -27.16 13.98 12.08
CA ASP A 398 -26.94 12.65 12.63
C ASP A 398 -26.40 11.74 11.52
N MET A 399 -25.15 11.29 11.64
CA MET A 399 -24.46 10.49 10.64
C MET A 399 -24.93 9.05 10.70
N GLU A 400 -25.40 8.51 9.59
CA GLU A 400 -25.87 7.12 9.48
C GLU A 400 -24.91 6.27 8.62
N PRO A 401 -24.89 4.92 8.77
CA PRO A 401 -24.16 4.05 7.84
C PRO A 401 -24.76 4.13 6.43
N ALA A 402 -23.89 4.08 5.43
CA ALA A 402 -24.31 4.20 4.02
C ALA A 402 -25.37 3.15 3.61
N GLY A 403 -25.25 1.92 4.10
CA GLY A 403 -26.17 0.81 3.77
C GLY A 403 -27.61 1.07 4.16
N ASP A 404 -27.86 1.66 5.32
CA ASP A 404 -29.21 1.91 5.86
C ASP A 404 -30.00 2.95 5.06
N VAL A 405 -29.30 3.87 4.38
CA VAL A 405 -29.91 4.94 3.60
C VAL A 405 -30.29 4.48 2.19
N LEU A 406 -29.46 3.64 1.59
CA LEU A 406 -29.71 3.12 0.24
C LEU A 406 -30.92 2.16 0.22
N ASP A 407 -31.15 1.40 1.29
CA ASP A 407 -32.32 0.53 1.44
C ASP A 407 -33.65 1.31 1.61
N ARG A 408 -33.61 2.52 2.18
CA ARG A 408 -34.78 3.40 2.32
C ARG A 408 -35.18 4.14 1.03
N SER A 409 -34.23 4.23 0.07
CA SER A 409 -34.43 4.95 -1.20
C SER A 409 -34.98 4.09 -2.34
N ASN A 410 -35.14 2.77 -2.14
CA ASN A 410 -35.78 1.79 -3.02
C ASN A 410 -37.21 1.49 -2.53
#